data_377e38aae229b677c88f7b0ec28b8bfa
#
_entry.id   377e38aae229b677c88f7b0ec28b8bfa
#
_cell.length_a   1.000
_cell.length_b   1.000
_cell.length_c   1.000
_cell.angle_alpha   90.00
_cell.angle_beta   90.00
_cell.angle_gamma   90.00
#
_symmetry.space_group_name_H-M   'P 1'
#
loop_
_entity.id
_entity.type
_entity.pdbx_description
1 polymer ?
#
loop_
_entity_poly.entity_id
_entity_poly.type
_entity_poly.pdbx_seq_one_letter_code
_entity_poly.pdbx_strand_id
1 'polypeptide(L)'
;MKLTIDCLLDHQAITLSKHSALSRLLAMGQIKTLDQTLEALICDQYAVPLVGDYPMAAIAAVADGLDIAKAYWLRADPVHLRLQRDCFSLDEAVPLPLLSVHAEQMLESLNQHFALDLNTDSGEPEYQFFIGTSGAWYLRCQQHPSITTTLPSVAAGKNSHQFLPQGKGSAKLIGLLNEVQMLLHEHPDNLAREAQGIEAVNSIWLSGGGFLPQLNGSINPELLMSNSAFYKGLALWANTPYQALPENMDVILTNRAVRMQLVSCEDLDAHWFKPILVALCAKKITQLTLNLGFYDQSLSVNIKPLDQYRFWRKAKPVQHYLP
;
A
#
# COMPACT_ATOMS: atom_id res chain seq x y z
N MET A 1 4.71 18.77 -19.47
CA MET A 1 5.21 17.57 -18.78
C MET A 1 4.22 16.41 -18.90
N LYS A 2 4.66 15.16 -18.72
CA LYS A 2 3.78 14.02 -18.49
C LYS A 2 3.65 13.77 -16.99
N LEU A 3 2.44 13.49 -16.52
CA LEU A 3 2.16 13.23 -15.10
C LEU A 3 1.33 11.94 -14.96
N THR A 4 1.82 11.01 -14.18
CA THR A 4 1.09 9.82 -13.75
C THR A 4 0.81 9.95 -12.25
N ILE A 5 -0.42 9.69 -11.83
CA ILE A 5 -0.83 9.75 -10.42
C ILE A 5 -1.41 8.41 -10.05
N ASP A 6 -0.87 7.83 -8.99
CA ASP A 6 -1.40 6.64 -8.34
C ASP A 6 -2.03 7.06 -7.01
N CYS A 7 -3.31 6.81 -6.82
CA CYS A 7 -4.05 7.20 -5.62
C CYS A 7 -5.03 6.11 -5.20
N LEU A 8 -4.88 5.60 -3.99
CA LEU A 8 -5.90 4.78 -3.35
C LEU A 8 -6.99 5.70 -2.79
N LEU A 9 -8.23 5.54 -3.30
CA LEU A 9 -9.35 6.37 -2.87
C LEU A 9 -9.90 5.84 -1.54
N ASP A 10 -9.99 6.72 -0.57
CA ASP A 10 -10.71 6.48 0.67
C ASP A 10 -12.21 6.83 0.53
N HIS A 11 -12.96 6.63 1.61
CA HIS A 11 -14.37 6.95 1.64
C HIS A 11 -14.66 8.43 1.34
N GLN A 12 -13.81 9.35 1.77
CA GLN A 12 -14.01 10.79 1.53
C GLN A 12 -13.84 11.12 0.04
N ALA A 13 -12.78 10.59 -0.60
CA ALA A 13 -12.53 10.78 -2.02
C ALA A 13 -13.62 10.16 -2.89
N ILE A 14 -14.16 8.98 -2.52
CA ILE A 14 -15.26 8.31 -3.21
C ILE A 14 -16.55 9.14 -3.15
N THR A 15 -16.82 9.83 -2.05
CA THR A 15 -18.04 10.62 -1.84
C THR A 15 -17.97 12.05 -2.41
N LEU A 16 -16.86 12.43 -3.04
CA LEU A 16 -16.69 13.75 -3.65
C LEU A 16 -17.80 14.07 -4.66
N SER A 17 -18.31 15.31 -4.55
CA SER A 17 -19.42 15.77 -5.37
C SER A 17 -19.02 16.00 -6.84
N LYS A 18 -20.02 16.16 -7.72
CA LYS A 18 -19.81 16.50 -9.14
C LYS A 18 -19.05 17.83 -9.37
N HIS A 19 -18.89 18.64 -8.34
CA HIS A 19 -18.18 19.93 -8.42
C HIS A 19 -16.70 19.82 -8.07
N SER A 20 -16.25 18.67 -7.56
CA SER A 20 -14.84 18.41 -7.24
C SER A 20 -13.95 18.44 -8.49
N ALA A 21 -12.68 18.74 -8.30
CA ALA A 21 -11.70 18.73 -9.39
C ALA A 21 -11.47 17.30 -9.91
N LEU A 22 -11.44 16.31 -9.02
CA LEU A 22 -11.34 14.89 -9.40
C LEU A 22 -12.51 14.49 -10.31
N SER A 23 -13.75 14.83 -9.94
CA SER A 23 -14.93 14.52 -10.75
C SER A 23 -14.84 15.15 -12.16
N ARG A 24 -14.34 16.39 -12.25
CA ARG A 24 -14.14 17.05 -13.55
C ARG A 24 -13.05 16.36 -14.38
N LEU A 25 -11.94 15.95 -13.77
CA LEU A 25 -10.89 15.19 -14.44
C LEU A 25 -11.43 13.86 -14.98
N LEU A 26 -12.22 13.13 -14.17
CA LEU A 26 -12.85 11.88 -14.59
C LEU A 26 -13.80 12.09 -15.79
N ALA A 27 -14.60 13.17 -15.77
CA ALA A 27 -15.50 13.48 -16.89
C ALA A 27 -14.75 13.78 -18.19
N MET A 28 -13.58 14.41 -18.11
CA MET A 28 -12.76 14.73 -19.30
C MET A 28 -12.10 13.50 -19.91
N GLY A 29 -11.65 12.57 -19.09
CA GLY A 29 -10.76 11.48 -19.46
C GLY A 29 -11.42 10.30 -20.19
N GLN A 30 -10.58 9.42 -20.71
CA GLN A 30 -10.96 8.07 -21.13
C GLN A 30 -10.72 7.13 -19.96
N ILE A 31 -11.79 6.59 -19.39
CA ILE A 31 -11.76 5.70 -18.23
C ILE A 31 -11.68 4.26 -18.73
N LYS A 32 -10.74 3.52 -18.15
CA LYS A 32 -10.62 2.07 -18.26
C LYS A 32 -10.71 1.47 -16.87
N THR A 33 -11.73 0.68 -16.62
CA THR A 33 -11.85 -0.13 -15.40
C THR A 33 -10.97 -1.37 -15.51
N LEU A 34 -10.31 -1.72 -14.42
CA LEU A 34 -9.41 -2.86 -14.31
C LEU A 34 -9.82 -3.69 -13.10
N ASP A 35 -9.96 -4.99 -13.32
CA ASP A 35 -10.30 -5.97 -12.27
C ASP A 35 -9.02 -6.42 -11.54
N GLN A 36 -8.36 -5.45 -10.95
CA GLN A 36 -7.14 -5.63 -10.14
C GLN A 36 -6.91 -4.43 -9.24
N THR A 37 -6.20 -4.65 -8.14
CA THR A 37 -5.86 -3.58 -7.19
C THR A 37 -4.91 -2.56 -7.82
N LEU A 38 -4.83 -1.37 -7.22
CA LEU A 38 -3.89 -0.33 -7.65
C LEU A 38 -2.44 -0.82 -7.59
N GLU A 39 -2.09 -1.52 -6.53
CA GLU A 39 -0.74 -2.05 -6.31
C GLU A 39 -0.38 -3.10 -7.38
N ALA A 40 -1.30 -3.96 -7.75
CA ALA A 40 -1.12 -4.92 -8.84
C ALA A 40 -0.91 -4.19 -10.18
N LEU A 41 -1.72 -3.17 -10.48
CA LEU A 41 -1.56 -2.33 -11.66
C LEU A 41 -0.17 -1.68 -11.73
N ILE A 42 0.33 -1.17 -10.59
CA ILE A 42 1.66 -0.56 -10.50
C ILE A 42 2.74 -1.61 -10.75
N CYS A 43 2.65 -2.77 -10.09
CA CYS A 43 3.58 -3.88 -10.28
C CYS A 43 3.64 -4.32 -11.74
N ASP A 44 2.49 -4.47 -12.41
CA ASP A 44 2.42 -4.81 -13.84
C ASP A 44 3.11 -3.77 -14.72
N GLN A 45 2.88 -2.48 -14.45
CA GLN A 45 3.48 -1.40 -15.23
C GLN A 45 5.00 -1.33 -15.08
N TYR A 46 5.54 -1.82 -13.97
CA TYR A 46 6.98 -1.97 -13.74
C TYR A 46 7.51 -3.37 -14.11
N ALA A 47 6.66 -4.24 -14.64
CA ALA A 47 6.99 -5.63 -14.96
C ALA A 47 7.56 -6.41 -13.76
N VAL A 48 7.07 -6.12 -12.56
CA VAL A 48 7.37 -6.89 -11.35
C VAL A 48 6.78 -8.29 -11.50
N PRO A 49 7.57 -9.37 -11.36
CA PRO A 49 7.06 -10.72 -11.55
C PRO A 49 6.06 -11.11 -10.45
N LEU A 50 4.95 -11.71 -10.85
CA LEU A 50 3.94 -12.28 -9.95
C LEU A 50 4.24 -13.75 -9.70
N VAL A 51 4.48 -14.11 -8.44
CA VAL A 51 4.68 -15.51 -8.01
C VAL A 51 3.86 -15.76 -6.74
N GLY A 52 2.61 -16.15 -6.92
CA GLY A 52 1.61 -16.14 -5.85
C GLY A 52 1.13 -14.72 -5.58
N ASP A 53 1.93 -13.95 -4.86
CA ASP A 53 1.74 -12.51 -4.66
C ASP A 53 2.78 -11.69 -5.44
N TYR A 54 2.55 -10.38 -5.58
CA TYR A 54 3.63 -9.45 -5.91
C TYR A 54 4.53 -9.25 -4.69
N PRO A 55 5.86 -9.30 -4.85
CA PRO A 55 6.83 -9.24 -3.74
C PRO A 55 6.99 -7.82 -3.17
N MET A 56 5.89 -7.16 -2.87
CA MET A 56 5.89 -5.75 -2.44
C MET A 56 6.59 -5.56 -1.10
N ALA A 57 6.47 -6.55 -0.20
CA ALA A 57 7.15 -6.51 1.08
C ALA A 57 8.68 -6.53 0.92
N ALA A 58 9.23 -7.43 0.08
CA ALA A 58 10.65 -7.50 -0.18
C ALA A 58 11.18 -6.21 -0.86
N ILE A 59 10.43 -5.67 -1.81
CA ILE A 59 10.76 -4.40 -2.49
C ILE A 59 10.78 -3.23 -1.49
N ALA A 60 9.76 -3.13 -0.61
CA ALA A 60 9.69 -2.08 0.39
C ALA A 60 10.80 -2.21 1.45
N ALA A 61 11.10 -3.42 1.89
CA ALA A 61 12.09 -3.70 2.92
C ALA A 61 13.51 -3.27 2.50
N VAL A 62 13.86 -3.35 1.20
CA VAL A 62 15.12 -2.77 0.67
C VAL A 62 15.21 -1.27 0.94
N ALA A 63 14.13 -0.54 0.68
CA ALA A 63 14.09 0.91 0.90
C ALA A 63 14.10 1.29 2.39
N ASP A 64 13.61 0.39 3.22
CA ASP A 64 13.58 0.52 4.68
C ASP A 64 14.89 0.09 5.36
N GLY A 65 15.93 -0.21 4.56
CA GLY A 65 17.27 -0.48 5.05
C GLY A 65 17.48 -1.87 5.64
N LEU A 66 16.57 -2.80 5.37
CA LEU A 66 16.70 -4.17 5.83
C LEU A 66 17.61 -4.99 4.92
N ASP A 67 18.37 -5.92 5.51
CA ASP A 67 19.12 -6.93 4.75
C ASP A 67 18.17 -8.01 4.24
N ILE A 68 17.89 -7.95 2.95
CA ILE A 68 16.83 -8.79 2.35
C ILE A 68 17.28 -10.24 2.22
N ALA A 69 18.57 -10.51 2.05
CA ALA A 69 19.10 -11.85 1.82
C ALA A 69 18.23 -12.68 0.83
N LYS A 70 18.38 -13.99 0.85
CA LYS A 70 17.56 -14.92 0.04
C LYS A 70 16.36 -15.45 0.84
N ALA A 71 15.67 -14.58 1.56
CA ALA A 71 14.52 -14.92 2.38
C ALA A 71 13.20 -14.46 1.76
N TYR A 72 12.11 -15.08 2.18
CA TYR A 72 10.75 -14.67 1.83
C TYR A 72 10.26 -13.59 2.81
N TRP A 73 9.76 -12.50 2.29
CA TRP A 73 9.34 -11.35 3.08
C TRP A 73 7.84 -11.09 2.93
N LEU A 74 7.22 -10.75 4.03
CA LEU A 74 5.83 -10.28 4.14
C LEU A 74 5.80 -8.94 4.85
N ARG A 75 4.86 -8.08 4.49
CA ARG A 75 4.41 -7.00 5.39
C ARG A 75 3.70 -7.67 6.57
N ALA A 76 3.90 -7.11 7.75
CA ALA A 76 3.26 -7.57 8.98
C ALA A 76 2.67 -6.35 9.71
N ASP A 77 1.72 -5.69 9.05
CA ASP A 77 1.18 -4.42 9.52
C ASP A 77 0.44 -4.58 10.86
N PRO A 78 0.80 -3.82 11.91
CA PRO A 78 0.10 -3.86 13.18
C PRO A 78 -1.32 -3.33 13.02
N VAL A 79 -2.31 -4.11 13.44
CA VAL A 79 -3.73 -3.79 13.24
C VAL A 79 -4.55 -4.02 14.50
N HIS A 80 -5.72 -3.38 14.55
CA HIS A 80 -6.79 -3.73 15.48
C HIS A 80 -7.91 -4.44 14.71
N LEU A 81 -8.07 -5.72 14.96
CA LEU A 81 -9.22 -6.47 14.46
C LEU A 81 -10.39 -6.26 15.41
N ARG A 82 -11.45 -5.65 14.92
CA ARG A 82 -12.65 -5.36 15.72
C ARG A 82 -13.62 -6.55 15.68
N LEU A 83 -14.04 -6.98 16.85
CA LEU A 83 -15.07 -8.00 16.97
C LEU A 83 -16.41 -7.42 16.51
N GLN A 84 -16.95 -7.96 15.45
CA GLN A 84 -18.31 -7.76 14.99
C GLN A 84 -19.21 -8.84 15.62
N ARG A 85 -20.49 -8.88 15.24
CA ARG A 85 -21.46 -9.82 15.81
C ARG A 85 -20.99 -11.28 15.71
N ASP A 86 -20.48 -11.69 14.55
CA ASP A 86 -20.15 -13.10 14.25
C ASP A 86 -18.74 -13.26 13.64
N CYS A 87 -17.94 -12.19 13.53
CA CYS A 87 -16.62 -12.23 12.88
C CYS A 87 -15.74 -11.08 13.34
N PHE A 88 -14.46 -11.15 13.00
CA PHE A 88 -13.56 -10.01 13.10
C PHE A 88 -13.51 -9.23 11.78
N SER A 89 -13.40 -7.93 11.86
CA SER A 89 -13.18 -7.04 10.71
C SER A 89 -11.92 -6.22 10.89
N LEU A 90 -11.26 -5.93 9.78
CA LEU A 90 -10.22 -4.90 9.68
C LEU A 90 -10.92 -3.60 9.35
N ASP A 91 -10.96 -2.63 10.26
CA ASP A 91 -11.70 -1.39 10.03
C ASP A 91 -11.02 -0.49 9.01
N GLU A 92 -9.68 -0.38 9.10
CA GLU A 92 -8.90 0.48 8.23
C GLU A 92 -7.82 -0.29 7.48
N ALA A 93 -7.53 0.15 6.26
CA ALA A 93 -6.45 -0.42 5.44
C ALA A 93 -5.06 0.08 5.83
N VAL A 94 -4.97 0.93 6.84
CA VAL A 94 -3.73 1.57 7.30
C VAL A 94 -3.27 0.92 8.60
N PRO A 95 -1.97 0.67 8.78
CA PRO A 95 -1.44 0.18 10.04
C PRO A 95 -1.74 1.14 11.20
N LEU A 96 -1.97 0.59 12.38
CA LEU A 96 -2.14 1.40 13.59
C LEU A 96 -0.88 2.26 13.85
N PRO A 97 -1.05 3.55 14.16
CA PRO A 97 0.07 4.40 14.52
C PRO A 97 0.67 3.97 15.87
N LEU A 98 1.98 3.77 15.87
CA LEU A 98 2.76 3.37 17.06
C LEU A 98 3.95 4.30 17.24
N LEU A 99 4.29 4.59 18.50
CA LEU A 99 5.59 5.15 18.82
C LEU A 99 6.67 4.09 18.59
N SER A 100 7.83 4.49 18.06
CA SER A 100 8.91 3.56 17.74
C SER A 100 9.31 2.65 18.91
N VAL A 101 9.37 3.20 20.13
CA VAL A 101 9.71 2.44 21.33
C VAL A 101 8.71 1.31 21.60
N HIS A 102 7.40 1.55 21.45
CA HIS A 102 6.38 0.51 21.66
C HIS A 102 6.42 -0.53 20.53
N ALA A 103 6.63 -0.09 19.30
CA ALA A 103 6.79 -0.99 18.15
C ALA A 103 7.98 -1.94 18.37
N GLU A 104 9.13 -1.40 18.78
CA GLU A 104 10.36 -2.19 19.06
C GLU A 104 10.13 -3.20 20.18
N GLN A 105 9.50 -2.79 21.32
CA GLN A 105 9.21 -3.67 22.43
C GLN A 105 8.26 -4.81 22.06
N MET A 106 7.21 -4.52 21.28
CA MET A 106 6.29 -5.55 20.78
C MET A 106 7.03 -6.54 19.87
N LEU A 107 7.82 -6.05 18.90
CA LEU A 107 8.58 -6.93 18.00
C LEU A 107 9.65 -7.74 18.73
N GLU A 108 10.29 -7.18 19.75
CA GLU A 108 11.24 -7.90 20.59
C GLU A 108 10.54 -9.08 21.31
N SER A 109 9.36 -8.84 21.90
CA SER A 109 8.57 -9.88 22.55
C SER A 109 8.15 -10.99 21.57
N LEU A 110 7.71 -10.62 20.35
CA LEU A 110 7.39 -11.59 19.30
C LEU A 110 8.64 -12.39 18.89
N ASN A 111 9.76 -11.72 18.65
CA ASN A 111 11.00 -12.40 18.26
C ASN A 111 11.55 -13.32 19.34
N GLN A 112 11.44 -12.96 20.63
CA GLN A 112 11.82 -13.83 21.74
C GLN A 112 10.97 -15.10 21.77
N HIS A 113 9.67 -14.99 21.52
CA HIS A 113 8.78 -16.15 21.46
C HIS A 113 9.11 -17.09 20.31
N PHE A 114 9.25 -16.55 19.07
CA PHE A 114 9.51 -17.32 17.86
C PHE A 114 10.98 -17.73 17.68
N ALA A 115 11.90 -17.28 18.57
CA ALA A 115 13.31 -17.64 18.47
C ALA A 115 13.58 -19.14 18.67
N LEU A 116 12.65 -19.86 19.29
CA LEU A 116 12.76 -21.31 19.52
C LEU A 116 12.25 -22.15 18.33
N ASP A 117 11.50 -21.55 17.44
CA ASP A 117 11.00 -22.21 16.23
C ASP A 117 12.09 -22.23 15.14
N LEU A 118 13.07 -23.11 15.33
CA LEU A 118 14.21 -23.19 14.43
C LEU A 118 13.84 -23.92 13.14
N ASN A 119 14.26 -23.35 12.02
CA ASN A 119 14.24 -24.04 10.75
C ASN A 119 15.27 -25.18 10.78
N THR A 120 14.82 -26.39 10.45
CA THR A 120 15.64 -27.62 10.53
C THR A 120 16.86 -27.61 9.61
N ASP A 121 16.78 -26.87 8.50
CA ASP A 121 17.84 -26.84 7.49
C ASP A 121 18.94 -25.81 7.79
N SER A 122 18.56 -24.66 8.36
CA SER A 122 19.50 -23.55 8.62
C SER A 122 19.91 -23.40 10.08
N GLY A 123 19.11 -23.93 11.01
CA GLY A 123 19.27 -23.69 12.45
C GLY A 123 18.93 -22.26 12.89
N GLU A 124 18.38 -21.42 12.00
CA GLU A 124 17.91 -20.08 12.30
C GLU A 124 16.41 -20.09 12.58
N PRO A 125 15.86 -19.04 13.25
CA PRO A 125 14.42 -18.92 13.45
C PRO A 125 13.65 -18.99 12.13
N GLU A 126 12.58 -19.80 12.07
CA GLU A 126 11.74 -19.93 10.89
C GLU A 126 11.05 -18.60 10.54
N TYR A 127 10.68 -17.84 11.57
CA TYR A 127 10.03 -16.54 11.48
C TYR A 127 10.80 -15.49 12.28
N GLN A 128 10.99 -14.32 11.71
CA GLN A 128 11.62 -13.21 12.41
C GLN A 128 10.98 -11.89 11.98
N PHE A 129 10.64 -11.05 12.96
CA PHE A 129 10.03 -9.75 12.74
C PHE A 129 11.08 -8.65 12.70
N PHE A 130 10.85 -7.65 11.85
CA PHE A 130 11.72 -6.50 11.67
C PHE A 130 10.88 -5.23 11.60
N ILE A 131 11.48 -4.11 12.02
CA ILE A 131 10.96 -2.77 11.80
C ILE A 131 11.87 -2.04 10.80
N GLY A 132 11.28 -1.48 9.76
CA GLY A 132 11.99 -0.66 8.80
C GLY A 132 12.17 0.78 9.27
N THR A 133 13.01 1.54 8.57
CA THR A 133 13.23 2.98 8.87
C THR A 133 11.97 3.83 8.73
N SER A 134 10.99 3.37 7.96
CA SER A 134 9.67 4.00 7.85
C SER A 134 8.72 3.68 9.03
N GLY A 135 9.12 2.83 9.96
CA GLY A 135 8.27 2.29 11.03
C GLY A 135 7.41 1.11 10.60
N ALA A 136 7.52 0.67 9.36
CA ALA A 136 6.79 -0.47 8.83
C ALA A 136 7.30 -1.79 9.40
N TRP A 137 6.39 -2.71 9.69
CA TRP A 137 6.73 -4.04 10.18
C TRP A 137 6.83 -5.05 9.05
N TYR A 138 7.78 -5.95 9.17
CA TYR A 138 8.05 -7.01 8.22
C TYR A 138 8.22 -8.35 8.94
N LEU A 139 7.76 -9.42 8.29
CA LEU A 139 8.03 -10.80 8.69
C LEU A 139 8.95 -11.44 7.65
N ARG A 140 10.11 -11.90 8.08
CA ARG A 140 11.00 -12.75 7.30
C ARG A 140 10.64 -14.21 7.55
N CYS A 141 10.42 -14.96 6.48
CA CYS A 141 10.32 -16.42 6.52
C CYS A 141 11.57 -17.01 5.87
N GLN A 142 12.21 -17.98 6.52
CA GLN A 142 13.41 -18.62 5.97
C GLN A 142 13.12 -19.38 4.67
N GLN A 143 11.94 -19.97 4.56
CA GLN A 143 11.51 -20.68 3.37
C GLN A 143 10.24 -20.07 2.78
N HIS A 144 9.96 -20.41 1.52
CA HIS A 144 8.72 -20.00 0.86
C HIS A 144 7.52 -20.65 1.56
N PRO A 145 6.61 -19.89 2.15
CA PRO A 145 5.53 -20.45 2.95
C PRO A 145 4.40 -21.09 2.13
N SER A 146 4.49 -21.07 0.79
CA SER A 146 3.47 -21.61 -0.14
C SER A 146 2.06 -21.05 0.13
N ILE A 147 1.96 -19.75 0.22
CA ILE A 147 0.71 -19.02 0.46
C ILE A 147 0.51 -17.90 -0.56
N THR A 148 -0.72 -17.42 -0.59
CA THR A 148 -1.10 -16.11 -1.14
C THR A 148 -1.74 -15.27 -0.04
N THR A 149 -1.59 -13.96 -0.12
CA THR A 149 -2.10 -13.01 0.87
C THR A 149 -3.01 -11.96 0.22
N THR A 150 -3.78 -11.29 1.05
CA THR A 150 -4.69 -10.22 0.60
C THR A 150 -4.22 -8.90 1.15
N LEU A 151 -4.23 -7.85 0.33
CA LEU A 151 -3.92 -6.49 0.77
C LEU A 151 -4.94 -5.97 1.79
N PRO A 152 -4.52 -5.15 2.77
CA PRO A 152 -5.43 -4.55 3.74
C PRO A 152 -6.57 -3.77 3.07
N SER A 153 -6.29 -3.06 1.97
CA SER A 153 -7.27 -2.28 1.20
C SER A 153 -8.43 -3.10 0.67
N VAL A 154 -8.19 -4.38 0.36
CA VAL A 154 -9.22 -5.31 -0.14
C VAL A 154 -10.08 -5.85 1.00
N ALA A 155 -9.48 -6.06 2.18
CA ALA A 155 -10.11 -6.69 3.33
C ALA A 155 -10.86 -5.71 4.26
N ALA A 156 -10.51 -4.41 4.19
CA ALA A 156 -11.07 -3.39 5.07
C ALA A 156 -12.60 -3.35 5.02
N GLY A 157 -13.23 -3.28 6.20
CA GLY A 157 -14.68 -3.28 6.37
C GLY A 157 -15.37 -4.63 6.15
N LYS A 158 -14.63 -5.70 5.85
CA LYS A 158 -15.16 -7.03 5.55
C LYS A 158 -14.78 -8.05 6.64
N ASN A 159 -15.41 -9.24 6.61
CA ASN A 159 -15.02 -10.34 7.48
C ASN A 159 -13.58 -10.79 7.20
N SER A 160 -12.67 -10.51 8.14
CA SER A 160 -11.23 -10.75 7.99
C SER A 160 -10.88 -12.22 7.76
N HIS A 161 -11.68 -13.15 8.26
CA HIS A 161 -11.43 -14.59 8.12
C HIS A 161 -11.38 -15.04 6.65
N GLN A 162 -12.10 -14.38 5.75
CA GLN A 162 -12.12 -14.69 4.31
C GLN A 162 -10.82 -14.26 3.60
N PHE A 163 -10.02 -13.40 4.23
CA PHE A 163 -8.83 -12.78 3.67
C PHE A 163 -7.53 -13.20 4.38
N LEU A 164 -7.63 -14.19 5.29
CA LEU A 164 -6.44 -14.81 5.89
C LEU A 164 -5.58 -15.47 4.81
N PRO A 165 -4.26 -15.68 5.05
CA PRO A 165 -3.38 -16.34 4.11
C PRO A 165 -3.95 -17.68 3.63
N GLN A 166 -3.90 -17.93 2.32
CA GLN A 166 -4.43 -19.12 1.67
C GLN A 166 -3.29 -19.92 1.02
N GLY A 167 -3.46 -21.23 0.87
CA GLY A 167 -2.48 -22.12 0.24
C GLY A 167 -2.03 -23.25 1.16
N LYS A 168 -1.07 -24.02 0.72
CA LYS A 168 -0.61 -25.25 1.44
C LYS A 168 0.01 -24.93 2.80
N GLY A 169 0.66 -23.78 2.94
CA GLY A 169 1.31 -23.34 4.19
C GLY A 169 0.44 -22.47 5.08
N SER A 170 -0.82 -22.22 4.70
CA SER A 170 -1.71 -21.30 5.43
C SER A 170 -1.91 -21.69 6.89
N ALA A 171 -2.01 -22.97 7.22
CA ALA A 171 -2.21 -23.44 8.58
C ALA A 171 -1.08 -22.99 9.54
N LYS A 172 0.18 -23.03 9.09
CA LYS A 172 1.32 -22.57 9.90
C LYS A 172 1.23 -21.05 10.18
N LEU A 173 0.92 -20.24 9.16
CA LEU A 173 0.83 -18.79 9.34
C LEU A 173 -0.43 -18.37 10.10
N ILE A 174 -1.53 -19.11 9.98
CA ILE A 174 -2.72 -18.88 10.82
C ILE A 174 -2.39 -19.23 12.29
N GLY A 175 -1.60 -20.30 12.52
CA GLY A 175 -1.06 -20.60 13.85
C GLY A 175 -0.22 -19.45 14.40
N LEU A 176 0.74 -18.96 13.62
CA LEU A 176 1.56 -17.80 13.97
C LEU A 176 0.68 -16.56 14.29
N LEU A 177 -0.33 -16.26 13.48
CA LEU A 177 -1.25 -15.14 13.74
C LEU A 177 -1.99 -15.30 15.07
N ASN A 178 -2.43 -16.51 15.42
CA ASN A 178 -3.10 -16.77 16.70
C ASN A 178 -2.13 -16.57 17.88
N GLU A 179 -0.88 -17.03 17.76
CA GLU A 179 0.15 -16.83 18.79
C GLU A 179 0.48 -15.35 18.96
N VAL A 180 0.64 -14.61 17.84
CA VAL A 180 0.82 -13.14 17.87
C VAL A 180 -0.34 -12.46 18.59
N GLN A 181 -1.59 -12.85 18.34
CA GLN A 181 -2.76 -12.30 19.02
C GLN A 181 -2.70 -12.55 20.54
N MET A 182 -2.32 -13.77 20.95
CA MET A 182 -2.19 -14.11 22.38
C MET A 182 -1.10 -13.28 23.07
N LEU A 183 0.07 -13.14 22.43
CA LEU A 183 1.19 -12.37 22.96
C LEU A 183 0.88 -10.87 23.06
N LEU A 184 0.26 -10.31 22.03
CA LEU A 184 -0.09 -8.89 22.01
C LEU A 184 -1.22 -8.56 22.98
N HIS A 185 -2.14 -9.49 23.27
CA HIS A 185 -3.26 -9.26 24.18
C HIS A 185 -2.80 -8.89 25.61
N GLU A 186 -1.76 -9.53 26.10
CA GLU A 186 -1.22 -9.29 27.44
C GLU A 186 0.01 -8.38 27.44
N HIS A 187 0.37 -7.80 26.28
CA HIS A 187 1.56 -6.98 26.18
C HIS A 187 1.42 -5.68 26.98
N PRO A 188 2.42 -5.30 27.81
CA PRO A 188 2.33 -4.11 28.69
C PRO A 188 1.98 -2.83 27.94
N ASP A 189 2.53 -2.62 26.73
CA ASP A 189 2.24 -1.44 25.91
C ASP A 189 0.79 -1.40 25.43
N ASN A 190 0.17 -2.54 25.14
CA ASN A 190 -1.23 -2.61 24.81
C ASN A 190 -2.12 -2.30 26.02
N LEU A 191 -1.79 -2.83 27.17
CA LEU A 191 -2.50 -2.50 28.42
C LEU A 191 -2.40 -1.00 28.73
N ALA A 192 -1.24 -0.38 28.50
CA ALA A 192 -1.05 1.07 28.66
C ALA A 192 -1.86 1.87 27.62
N ARG A 193 -1.96 1.42 26.35
CA ARG A 193 -2.80 2.03 25.30
C ARG A 193 -4.27 1.98 25.68
N GLU A 194 -4.78 0.83 26.08
CA GLU A 194 -6.17 0.65 26.51
C GLU A 194 -6.53 1.51 27.72
N ALA A 195 -5.62 1.61 28.69
CA ALA A 195 -5.81 2.49 29.86
C ALA A 195 -5.93 3.99 29.47
N GLN A 196 -5.39 4.38 28.32
CA GLN A 196 -5.50 5.72 27.73
C GLN A 196 -6.66 5.86 26.74
N GLY A 197 -7.45 4.83 26.52
CA GLY A 197 -8.54 4.81 25.53
C GLY A 197 -8.05 4.74 24.07
N ILE A 198 -6.79 4.31 23.87
CA ILE A 198 -6.21 4.12 22.54
C ILE A 198 -6.36 2.65 22.15
N GLU A 199 -6.70 2.38 20.89
CA GLU A 199 -6.88 1.01 20.40
C GLU A 199 -5.57 0.20 20.52
N ALA A 200 -5.68 -1.01 21.10
CA ALA A 200 -4.58 -1.94 21.21
C ALA A 200 -4.24 -2.56 19.83
N VAL A 201 -2.98 -2.87 19.62
CA VAL A 201 -2.56 -3.74 18.50
C VAL A 201 -2.90 -5.18 18.90
N ASN A 202 -3.99 -5.71 18.42
CA ASN A 202 -4.43 -7.06 18.78
C ASN A 202 -4.10 -8.12 17.72
N SER A 203 -3.55 -7.71 16.58
CA SER A 203 -3.13 -8.62 15.52
C SER A 203 -2.12 -7.95 14.58
N ILE A 204 -1.61 -8.72 13.63
CA ILE A 204 -0.87 -8.23 12.47
C ILE A 204 -1.59 -8.65 11.20
N TRP A 205 -1.46 -7.83 10.13
CA TRP A 205 -1.96 -8.17 8.81
C TRP A 205 -0.81 -8.55 7.89
N LEU A 206 -0.81 -9.79 7.38
CA LEU A 206 0.22 -10.29 6.48
C LEU A 206 -0.18 -10.02 5.03
N SER A 207 0.72 -9.36 4.25
CA SER A 207 0.45 -9.04 2.85
C SER A 207 1.71 -8.88 2.00
N GLY A 208 1.54 -8.94 0.66
CA GLY A 208 2.56 -8.61 -0.32
C GLY A 208 3.80 -9.50 -0.29
N GLY A 209 3.60 -10.80 -0.08
CA GLY A 209 4.67 -11.76 0.15
C GLY A 209 5.51 -12.06 -1.08
N GLY A 210 6.83 -12.25 -0.89
CA GLY A 210 7.72 -12.70 -1.96
C GLY A 210 9.20 -12.60 -1.64
N PHE A 211 9.99 -13.17 -2.55
CA PHE A 211 11.43 -12.93 -2.62
C PHE A 211 11.70 -11.67 -3.44
N LEU A 212 12.78 -10.95 -3.13
CA LEU A 212 13.19 -9.83 -3.97
C LEU A 212 13.52 -10.35 -5.38
N PRO A 213 12.81 -9.91 -6.42
CA PRO A 213 13.07 -10.37 -7.76
C PRO A 213 14.33 -9.74 -8.33
N GLN A 214 14.99 -10.46 -9.26
CA GLN A 214 16.09 -9.88 -10.02
C GLN A 214 15.59 -8.76 -10.93
N LEU A 215 16.39 -7.73 -11.08
CA LEU A 215 16.06 -6.60 -11.94
C LEU A 215 16.02 -7.03 -13.41
N ASN A 216 14.88 -6.92 -14.04
CA ASN A 216 14.72 -7.11 -15.48
C ASN A 216 14.78 -5.74 -16.18
N GLY A 217 15.95 -5.25 -16.34
CA GLY A 217 16.58 -4.23 -17.17
C GLY A 217 15.80 -3.17 -17.98
N SER A 218 14.51 -2.99 -17.84
CA SER A 218 13.80 -1.93 -18.54
C SER A 218 13.51 -0.78 -17.59
N ILE A 219 14.28 0.28 -17.71
CA ILE A 219 14.17 1.47 -16.87
C ILE A 219 13.04 2.35 -17.42
N ASN A 220 12.06 2.67 -16.58
CA ASN A 220 11.13 3.75 -16.86
C ASN A 220 11.81 5.08 -16.45
N PRO A 221 12.01 6.04 -17.38
CA PRO A 221 12.74 7.29 -17.08
C PRO A 221 11.90 8.33 -16.32
N GLU A 222 10.74 7.98 -15.80
CA GLU A 222 9.91 8.87 -14.99
C GLU A 222 10.52 9.08 -13.61
N LEU A 223 10.51 10.33 -13.11
CA LEU A 223 10.86 10.62 -11.71
C LEU A 223 9.73 10.11 -10.81
N LEU A 224 10.05 9.19 -9.90
CA LEU A 224 9.12 8.69 -8.89
C LEU A 224 9.09 9.63 -7.67
N MET A 225 7.90 10.08 -7.30
CA MET A 225 7.69 10.93 -6.12
C MET A 225 6.68 10.27 -5.16
N SER A 226 7.11 9.95 -3.95
CA SER A 226 6.28 9.33 -2.92
C SER A 226 6.92 9.41 -1.54
N ASN A 227 6.14 9.22 -0.49
CA ASN A 227 6.64 8.99 0.87
C ASN A 227 6.52 7.52 1.30
N SER A 228 6.09 6.64 0.41
CA SER A 228 5.92 5.21 0.68
C SER A 228 7.22 4.44 0.51
N ALA A 229 7.53 3.55 1.45
CA ALA A 229 8.66 2.63 1.36
C ALA A 229 8.57 1.73 0.11
N PHE A 230 7.35 1.31 -0.27
CA PHE A 230 7.17 0.50 -1.47
C PHE A 230 7.58 1.24 -2.75
N TYR A 231 7.16 2.49 -2.94
CA TYR A 231 7.56 3.29 -4.11
C TYR A 231 9.04 3.62 -4.12
N LYS A 232 9.61 3.91 -2.96
CA LYS A 232 11.07 4.12 -2.82
C LYS A 232 11.82 2.84 -3.17
N GLY A 233 11.36 1.68 -2.68
CA GLY A 233 11.91 0.37 -3.00
C GLY A 233 11.77 0.03 -4.49
N LEU A 234 10.62 0.33 -5.08
CA LEU A 234 10.37 0.14 -6.51
C LEU A 234 11.32 0.98 -7.36
N ALA A 235 11.58 2.23 -6.95
CA ALA A 235 12.55 3.10 -7.61
C ALA A 235 13.99 2.55 -7.52
N LEU A 236 14.39 2.08 -6.36
CA LEU A 236 15.69 1.46 -6.15
C LEU A 236 15.82 0.17 -6.99
N TRP A 237 14.80 -0.69 -6.94
CA TRP A 237 14.76 -1.93 -7.70
C TRP A 237 14.77 -1.68 -9.20
N ALA A 238 13.98 -0.71 -9.70
CA ALA A 238 13.92 -0.37 -11.13
C ALA A 238 15.02 0.60 -11.59
N ASN A 239 15.97 0.97 -10.73
CA ASN A 239 17.00 1.98 -11.02
C ASN A 239 16.42 3.28 -11.62
N THR A 240 15.33 3.76 -11.02
CA THR A 240 14.58 4.95 -11.43
C THR A 240 14.84 6.10 -10.48
N PRO A 241 14.96 7.37 -10.94
CA PRO A 241 15.11 8.52 -10.04
C PRO A 241 13.94 8.60 -9.04
N TYR A 242 14.26 8.93 -7.80
CA TYR A 242 13.30 9.03 -6.71
C TYR A 242 13.45 10.33 -5.94
N GLN A 243 12.34 10.91 -5.52
CA GLN A 243 12.26 12.02 -4.57
C GLN A 243 11.07 11.81 -3.62
N ALA A 244 11.16 12.38 -2.42
CA ALA A 244 10.00 12.48 -1.54
C ALA A 244 8.90 13.31 -2.21
N LEU A 245 7.65 13.03 -1.88
CA LEU A 245 6.51 13.80 -2.39
C LEU A 245 6.62 15.25 -1.89
N PRO A 246 6.67 16.25 -2.80
CA PRO A 246 6.73 17.66 -2.39
C PRO A 246 5.37 18.13 -1.85
N GLU A 247 5.38 19.23 -1.11
CA GLU A 247 4.18 19.78 -0.51
C GLU A 247 3.21 20.42 -1.53
N ASN A 248 3.70 20.78 -2.73
CA ASN A 248 2.89 21.47 -3.73
C ASN A 248 3.28 21.13 -5.17
N MET A 249 2.40 21.48 -6.11
CA MET A 249 2.54 21.21 -7.54
C MET A 249 3.66 22.00 -8.24
N ASP A 250 4.12 23.13 -7.73
CA ASP A 250 5.07 23.97 -8.45
C ASP A 250 6.41 23.29 -8.67
N VAL A 251 6.87 22.53 -7.67
CA VAL A 251 8.10 21.71 -7.77
C VAL A 251 7.94 20.59 -8.80
N ILE A 252 6.75 19.99 -8.87
CA ILE A 252 6.46 18.89 -9.79
C ILE A 252 6.50 19.36 -11.24
N LEU A 253 5.94 20.55 -11.52
CA LEU A 253 5.81 21.12 -12.86
C LEU A 253 7.14 21.48 -13.52
N THR A 254 8.24 21.49 -12.79
CA THR A 254 9.59 21.74 -13.35
C THR A 254 10.17 20.50 -14.06
N ASN A 255 9.58 19.34 -13.87
CA ASN A 255 10.07 18.08 -14.39
C ASN A 255 9.43 17.72 -15.74
N ARG A 256 10.10 16.84 -16.50
CA ARG A 256 9.63 16.39 -17.83
C ARG A 256 8.59 15.29 -17.75
N ALA A 257 8.82 14.32 -16.90
CA ALA A 257 7.92 13.19 -16.65
C ALA A 257 8.00 12.80 -15.17
N VAL A 258 6.84 12.70 -14.52
CA VAL A 258 6.73 12.38 -13.10
C VAL A 258 5.63 11.34 -12.91
N ARG A 259 5.90 10.38 -12.06
CA ARG A 259 4.91 9.52 -11.45
C ARG A 259 4.87 9.79 -9.95
N MET A 260 3.71 10.08 -9.42
CA MET A 260 3.55 10.39 -8.00
C MET A 260 2.48 9.53 -7.36
N GLN A 261 2.75 9.08 -6.15
CA GLN A 261 1.75 8.45 -5.31
C GLN A 261 1.13 9.51 -4.40
N LEU A 262 -0.19 9.62 -4.42
CA LEU A 262 -0.95 10.39 -3.46
C LEU A 262 -1.52 9.44 -2.39
N VAL A 263 -1.29 9.80 -1.15
CA VAL A 263 -1.97 9.18 -0.01
C VAL A 263 -3.19 10.04 0.31
N SER A 264 -4.28 9.40 0.70
CA SER A 264 -5.47 10.12 1.13
C SER A 264 -5.15 11.05 2.30
N CYS A 265 -5.63 12.27 2.22
CA CYS A 265 -5.46 13.31 3.23
C CYS A 265 -6.71 14.19 3.25
N GLU A 266 -6.89 14.94 4.34
CA GLU A 266 -7.88 16.00 4.37
C GLU A 266 -7.70 16.94 3.17
N ASP A 267 -8.81 17.26 2.49
CA ASP A 267 -8.81 18.13 1.30
C ASP A 267 -7.96 17.66 0.11
N LEU A 268 -7.82 16.33 -0.10
CA LEU A 268 -7.12 15.75 -1.25
C LEU A 268 -7.49 16.42 -2.58
N ASP A 269 -8.78 16.74 -2.78
CA ASP A 269 -9.27 17.42 -3.99
C ASP A 269 -8.75 18.84 -4.12
N ALA A 270 -8.78 19.62 -3.04
CA ALA A 270 -8.31 21.01 -3.04
C ALA A 270 -6.80 21.10 -3.11
N HIS A 271 -6.10 20.21 -2.41
CA HIS A 271 -4.65 20.24 -2.31
C HIS A 271 -3.96 19.73 -3.58
N TRP A 272 -4.49 18.65 -4.20
CA TRP A 272 -3.85 18.01 -5.34
C TRP A 272 -4.66 18.10 -6.63
N PHE A 273 -5.89 17.61 -6.67
CA PHE A 273 -6.62 17.50 -7.94
C PHE A 273 -6.99 18.85 -8.54
N LYS A 274 -7.28 19.85 -7.72
CA LYS A 274 -7.58 21.22 -8.21
C LYS A 274 -6.36 21.89 -8.85
N PRO A 275 -5.15 21.93 -8.25
CA PRO A 275 -3.93 22.40 -8.92
C PRO A 275 -3.59 21.62 -10.18
N ILE A 276 -3.76 20.30 -10.18
CA ILE A 276 -3.54 19.44 -11.35
C ILE A 276 -4.48 19.81 -12.49
N LEU A 277 -5.77 20.00 -12.22
CA LEU A 277 -6.76 20.43 -13.20
C LEU A 277 -6.39 21.79 -13.80
N VAL A 278 -5.99 22.75 -12.97
CA VAL A 278 -5.54 24.08 -13.42
C VAL A 278 -4.31 23.96 -14.32
N ALA A 279 -3.31 23.18 -13.92
CA ALA A 279 -2.09 22.98 -14.71
C ALA A 279 -2.36 22.25 -16.05
N LEU A 280 -3.30 21.31 -16.08
CA LEU A 280 -3.73 20.62 -17.30
C LEU A 280 -4.44 21.60 -18.25
N CYS A 281 -5.38 22.41 -17.74
CA CYS A 281 -6.08 23.43 -18.55
C CYS A 281 -5.13 24.51 -19.09
N ALA A 282 -4.12 24.88 -18.31
CA ALA A 282 -3.04 25.78 -18.72
C ALA A 282 -2.01 25.13 -19.67
N LYS A 283 -2.19 23.86 -20.07
CA LYS A 283 -1.30 23.08 -20.93
C LYS A 283 0.12 22.86 -20.37
N LYS A 284 0.34 23.12 -19.06
CA LYS A 284 1.60 22.78 -18.38
C LYS A 284 1.77 21.25 -18.29
N ILE A 285 0.67 20.53 -18.05
CA ILE A 285 0.60 19.08 -18.18
C ILE A 285 0.11 18.74 -19.57
N THR A 286 0.90 18.01 -20.35
CA THR A 286 0.57 17.62 -21.74
C THR A 286 -0.09 16.25 -21.82
N GLN A 287 0.09 15.43 -20.81
CA GLN A 287 -0.57 14.13 -20.64
C GLN A 287 -0.69 13.85 -19.13
N LEU A 288 -1.90 13.54 -18.69
CA LEU A 288 -2.21 13.12 -17.35
C LEU A 288 -2.76 11.69 -17.38
N THR A 289 -2.18 10.82 -16.58
CA THR A 289 -2.73 9.49 -16.29
C THR A 289 -3.09 9.44 -14.81
N LEU A 290 -4.34 9.10 -14.49
CA LEU A 290 -4.78 8.84 -13.13
C LEU A 290 -5.02 7.34 -12.98
N ASN A 291 -4.31 6.70 -12.10
CA ASN A 291 -4.57 5.35 -11.64
C ASN A 291 -5.20 5.45 -10.25
N LEU A 292 -6.47 5.11 -10.16
CA LEU A 292 -7.25 5.25 -8.93
C LEU A 292 -7.65 3.86 -8.45
N GLY A 293 -7.22 3.50 -7.24
CA GLY A 293 -7.57 2.23 -6.60
C GLY A 293 -8.75 2.39 -5.65
N PHE A 294 -9.57 1.37 -5.56
CA PHE A 294 -10.63 1.24 -4.58
C PHE A 294 -10.93 -0.24 -4.37
N TYR A 295 -10.83 -0.69 -3.16
CA TYR A 295 -10.94 -2.11 -2.78
C TYR A 295 -10.04 -3.01 -3.66
N ASP A 296 -10.65 -3.95 -4.40
CA ASP A 296 -10.01 -4.95 -5.25
C ASP A 296 -9.94 -4.54 -6.73
N GLN A 297 -10.35 -3.32 -7.07
CA GLN A 297 -10.40 -2.80 -8.43
C GLN A 297 -9.64 -1.50 -8.60
N SER A 298 -9.37 -1.13 -9.84
CA SER A 298 -8.76 0.16 -10.16
C SER A 298 -9.32 0.77 -11.45
N LEU A 299 -9.16 2.09 -11.56
CA LEU A 299 -9.43 2.84 -12.78
C LEU A 299 -8.13 3.41 -13.32
N SER A 300 -7.93 3.31 -14.63
CA SER A 300 -6.89 4.08 -15.32
C SER A 300 -7.55 5.11 -16.25
N VAL A 301 -7.24 6.38 -16.05
CA VAL A 301 -7.88 7.49 -16.76
C VAL A 301 -6.81 8.30 -17.49
N ASN A 302 -6.91 8.36 -18.80
CA ASN A 302 -5.99 9.15 -19.63
C ASN A 302 -6.66 10.46 -20.06
N ILE A 303 -5.96 11.58 -19.83
CA ILE A 303 -6.47 12.93 -20.06
C ILE A 303 -5.41 13.75 -20.79
N LYS A 304 -5.85 14.48 -21.82
CA LYS A 304 -5.03 15.46 -22.56
C LYS A 304 -5.63 16.84 -22.42
N PRO A 305 -4.85 17.94 -22.56
CA PRO A 305 -5.38 19.31 -22.45
C PRO A 305 -6.57 19.61 -23.37
N LEU A 306 -6.65 18.98 -24.53
CA LEU A 306 -7.78 19.16 -25.47
C LEU A 306 -9.09 18.55 -24.95
N ASP A 307 -9.01 17.61 -24.01
CA ASP A 307 -10.21 16.96 -23.47
C ASP A 307 -11.07 17.92 -22.63
N GLN A 308 -10.50 19.06 -22.18
CA GLN A 308 -11.26 20.12 -21.50
C GLN A 308 -12.40 20.70 -22.35
N TYR A 309 -12.30 20.60 -23.69
CA TYR A 309 -13.32 21.10 -24.61
C TYR A 309 -14.46 20.11 -24.85
N ARG A 310 -14.46 18.95 -24.21
CA ARG A 310 -15.55 17.98 -24.25
C ARG A 310 -16.72 18.37 -23.35
N PHE A 311 -17.29 19.56 -23.58
CA PHE A 311 -18.33 20.18 -22.75
C PHE A 311 -19.63 19.36 -22.66
N TRP A 312 -19.84 18.39 -23.56
CA TRP A 312 -20.97 17.45 -23.53
C TRP A 312 -20.81 16.36 -22.45
N ARG A 313 -19.60 16.15 -21.92
CA ARG A 313 -19.35 15.22 -20.82
C ARG A 313 -19.56 15.95 -19.50
N LYS A 314 -20.73 15.73 -18.92
CA LYS A 314 -21.06 16.35 -17.60
C LYS A 314 -20.35 15.58 -16.49
N ALA A 315 -19.74 16.29 -15.55
CA ALA A 315 -19.19 15.74 -14.33
C ALA A 315 -20.32 15.14 -13.46
N LYS A 316 -20.07 13.96 -12.90
CA LYS A 316 -20.95 13.25 -11.97
C LYS A 316 -20.22 13.10 -10.63
N PRO A 317 -20.88 12.83 -9.50
CA PRO A 317 -20.19 12.43 -8.26
C PRO A 317 -19.19 11.30 -8.53
N VAL A 318 -18.05 11.29 -7.82
CA VAL A 318 -16.95 10.33 -8.08
C VAL A 318 -17.45 8.88 -8.05
N GLN A 319 -18.30 8.53 -7.09
CA GLN A 319 -18.91 7.20 -6.97
C GLN A 319 -19.60 6.67 -8.24
N HIS A 320 -20.03 7.55 -9.15
CA HIS A 320 -20.67 7.14 -10.41
C HIS A 320 -19.70 6.76 -11.53
N TYR A 321 -18.41 6.93 -11.31
CA TYR A 321 -17.35 6.49 -12.22
C TYR A 321 -16.74 5.16 -11.78
N LEU A 322 -16.99 4.77 -10.52
CA LEU A 322 -16.56 3.50 -9.96
C LEU A 322 -17.51 2.39 -10.43
N PRO A 323 -17.03 1.17 -10.70
CA PRO A 323 -17.84 0.03 -11.12
C PRO A 323 -18.77 -0.49 -10.04
#